data_8183c381f19b3a8f97859d4b2d3fba6c
#
_entry.id   8183c381f19b3a8f97859d4b2d3fba6c
#
_cell.length_a   1.000
_cell.length_b   1.000
_cell.length_c   1.000
_cell.angle_alpha   90.00
_cell.angle_beta   90.00
_cell.angle_gamma   90.00
#
_symmetry.space_group_name_H-M   'P 1'
#
loop_
_entity.id
_entity.type
_entity.pdbx_description
1 polymer ?
#
loop_
_entity_poly.entity_id
_entity_poly.type
_entity_poly.pdbx_seq_one_letter_code
_entity_poly.pdbx_strand_id
1 'polypeptide(L)'
;MNTTKHDLFYGIKESEQSEMLKCFNSYTRSYSAGEIICFFDEPDAGIGIVEEGEACIIHSLSNGSQTILEHLKPGDLFGQMFYYHANRENITLEASKKCTIRYIDYQHIVKRCIKSCQHHSQLVSNILMMVSDKTQDICEHLEAVSQRSIRDKLMTYFETLSSKNNSNTFTIPFTMSSLADYLSIDRSAMSRELGKMKDEGLIYIKKREVTINRFK
;
A
#
# COMPACT_ATOMS: atom_id res chain seq x y z
N MET A 1 2.70 0.85 20.03
CA MET A 1 3.80 0.20 19.27
C MET A 1 3.36 0.21 17.84
N ASN A 2 4.04 0.98 16.97
CA ASN A 2 3.80 0.90 15.54
C ASN A 2 4.06 -0.55 15.13
N THR A 3 3.06 -1.20 14.54
CA THR A 3 3.31 -2.40 13.75
C THR A 3 4.22 -1.96 12.61
N THR A 4 5.51 -2.12 12.81
CA THR A 4 6.52 -1.88 11.77
C THR A 4 6.21 -2.89 10.68
N LYS A 5 5.71 -2.43 9.52
CA LYS A 5 5.73 -3.22 8.30
C LYS A 5 7.14 -3.80 8.18
N HIS A 6 7.23 -5.05 7.78
CA HIS A 6 8.52 -5.71 7.61
C HIS A 6 9.34 -4.93 6.57
N ASP A 7 10.58 -4.60 6.93
CA ASP A 7 11.54 -3.97 6.02
C ASP A 7 12.29 -5.05 5.24
N LEU A 8 12.56 -4.81 3.96
CA LEU A 8 13.32 -5.73 3.11
C LEU A 8 14.65 -6.13 3.74
N PHE A 9 15.32 -5.20 4.40
CA PHE A 9 16.63 -5.41 5.02
C PHE A 9 16.58 -5.70 6.52
N TYR A 10 15.39 -6.00 7.07
CA TYR A 10 15.25 -6.32 8.49
C TYR A 10 16.21 -7.44 8.90
N GLY A 11 17.01 -7.20 9.95
CA GLY A 11 18.00 -8.15 10.46
C GLY A 11 19.28 -8.28 9.62
N ILE A 12 19.45 -7.44 8.57
CA ILE A 12 20.66 -7.40 7.72
C ILE A 12 21.44 -6.13 8.05
N LYS A 13 22.73 -6.27 8.33
CA LYS A 13 23.61 -5.13 8.69
C LYS A 13 23.78 -4.20 7.49
N GLU A 14 23.92 -2.92 7.75
CA GLU A 14 24.01 -1.87 6.72
C GLU A 14 25.17 -2.08 5.74
N SER A 15 26.33 -2.56 6.23
CA SER A 15 27.48 -2.94 5.39
C SER A 15 27.16 -4.06 4.41
N GLU A 16 26.34 -5.02 4.84
CA GLU A 16 25.92 -6.18 4.06
C GLU A 16 24.82 -5.81 3.05
N GLN A 17 23.90 -4.89 3.42
CA GLN A 17 22.90 -4.34 2.53
C GLN A 17 23.53 -3.70 1.30
N SER A 18 24.61 -2.92 1.48
CA SER A 18 25.31 -2.26 0.38
C SER A 18 25.93 -3.26 -0.61
N GLU A 19 26.47 -4.36 -0.11
CA GLU A 19 26.99 -5.44 -0.96
C GLU A 19 25.86 -6.19 -1.70
N MET A 20 24.76 -6.46 -1.02
CA MET A 20 23.61 -7.11 -1.60
C MET A 20 22.98 -6.26 -2.71
N LEU A 21 22.81 -4.95 -2.49
CA LEU A 21 22.26 -4.03 -3.47
C LEU A 21 23.11 -4.00 -4.76
N LYS A 22 24.44 -4.11 -4.65
CA LYS A 22 25.32 -4.27 -5.82
C LYS A 22 25.08 -5.61 -6.54
N CYS A 23 24.94 -6.72 -5.79
CA CYS A 23 24.64 -8.02 -6.35
C CYS A 23 23.29 -8.07 -7.07
N PHE A 24 22.30 -7.30 -6.60
CA PHE A 24 20.97 -7.24 -7.18
C PHE A 24 20.85 -6.24 -8.32
N ASN A 25 21.96 -5.66 -8.78
CA ASN A 25 21.97 -4.64 -9.83
C ASN A 25 20.95 -3.53 -9.57
N SER A 26 20.85 -3.12 -8.29
CA SER A 26 19.84 -2.16 -7.87
C SER A 26 20.19 -0.74 -8.30
N TYR A 27 19.17 0.01 -8.69
CA TYR A 27 19.29 1.44 -8.98
C TYR A 27 18.10 2.20 -8.40
N THR A 28 18.26 3.50 -8.22
CA THR A 28 17.19 4.38 -7.74
C THR A 28 16.78 5.37 -8.83
N ARG A 29 15.49 5.71 -8.84
CA ARG A 29 14.94 6.76 -9.69
C ARG A 29 13.95 7.60 -8.90
N SER A 30 14.01 8.93 -9.08
CA SER A 30 13.08 9.86 -8.45
C SER A 30 12.02 10.31 -9.45
N TYR A 31 10.81 10.52 -8.95
CA TYR A 31 9.63 10.93 -9.71
C TYR A 31 8.96 12.12 -9.04
N SER A 32 8.46 13.03 -9.85
CA SER A 32 7.65 14.17 -9.40
C SER A 32 6.23 13.74 -9.10
N ALA A 33 5.51 14.51 -8.27
CA ALA A 33 4.09 14.27 -8.05
C ALA A 33 3.31 14.33 -9.39
N GLY A 34 2.42 13.35 -9.62
CA GLY A 34 1.66 13.17 -10.85
C GLY A 34 2.42 12.46 -11.98
N GLU A 35 3.69 12.09 -11.78
CA GLU A 35 4.47 11.37 -12.80
C GLU A 35 4.15 9.87 -12.77
N ILE A 36 3.93 9.28 -13.95
CA ILE A 36 3.74 7.84 -14.09
C ILE A 36 5.09 7.15 -13.88
N ILE A 37 5.12 6.22 -12.95
CA ILE A 37 6.30 5.44 -12.59
C ILE A 37 6.45 4.24 -13.51
N CYS A 38 5.36 3.49 -13.71
CA CYS A 38 5.32 2.37 -14.66
C CYS A 38 3.88 2.02 -15.05
N PHE A 39 3.79 1.29 -16.16
CA PHE A 39 2.59 0.60 -16.62
C PHE A 39 2.73 -0.89 -16.28
N PHE A 40 1.67 -1.53 -15.80
CA PHE A 40 1.75 -2.95 -15.42
C PHE A 40 1.58 -3.93 -16.58
N ASP A 41 1.30 -3.45 -17.78
CA ASP A 41 1.27 -4.21 -19.04
C ASP A 41 2.65 -4.36 -19.70
N GLU A 42 3.65 -3.60 -19.27
CA GLU A 42 5.01 -3.69 -19.77
C GLU A 42 5.80 -4.84 -19.11
N PRO A 43 6.52 -5.69 -19.89
CA PRO A 43 7.11 -6.93 -19.38
C PRO A 43 8.31 -6.76 -18.43
N ASP A 44 8.88 -5.59 -18.27
CA ASP A 44 10.19 -5.38 -17.63
C ASP A 44 10.18 -4.62 -16.30
N ALA A 45 9.03 -4.43 -15.66
CA ALA A 45 9.00 -3.80 -14.35
C ALA A 45 9.53 -4.79 -13.29
N GLY A 46 10.80 -4.67 -12.92
CA GLY A 46 11.40 -5.38 -11.79
C GLY A 46 10.62 -5.17 -10.47
N ILE A 47 11.16 -5.62 -9.37
CA ILE A 47 10.61 -5.27 -8.05
C ILE A 47 11.02 -3.83 -7.74
N GLY A 48 10.05 -2.99 -7.46
CA GLY A 48 10.26 -1.64 -6.96
C GLY A 48 9.96 -1.55 -5.46
N ILE A 49 10.72 -0.72 -4.76
CA ILE A 49 10.53 -0.39 -3.35
C ILE A 49 10.40 1.12 -3.27
N VAL A 50 9.37 1.61 -2.61
CA VAL A 50 9.25 3.02 -2.27
C VAL A 50 10.25 3.34 -1.16
N GLU A 51 11.29 4.13 -1.43
CA GLU A 51 12.24 4.58 -0.40
C GLU A 51 11.75 5.85 0.28
N GLU A 52 11.23 6.79 -0.50
CA GLU A 52 10.72 8.07 -0.01
C GLU A 52 9.46 8.48 -0.78
N GLY A 53 8.61 9.27 -0.13
CA GLY A 53 7.38 9.79 -0.75
C GLY A 53 6.23 8.79 -0.75
N GLU A 54 5.33 8.91 -1.69
CA GLU A 54 4.13 8.07 -1.80
C GLU A 54 3.74 7.88 -3.27
N ALA A 55 3.21 6.71 -3.59
CA ALA A 55 2.69 6.39 -4.92
C ALA A 55 1.34 5.66 -4.83
N CYS A 56 0.59 5.64 -5.91
CA CYS A 56 -0.70 4.95 -5.99
C CYS A 56 -0.75 4.04 -7.20
N ILE A 57 -1.29 2.84 -7.03
CA ILE A 57 -1.68 1.99 -8.15
C ILE A 57 -3.11 2.36 -8.52
N ILE A 58 -3.27 2.78 -9.76
CA ILE A 58 -4.52 3.33 -10.29
C ILE A 58 -5.00 2.48 -11.45
N HIS A 59 -6.26 2.10 -11.43
CA HIS A 59 -6.96 1.50 -12.57
C HIS A 59 -7.84 2.57 -13.21
N SER A 60 -7.57 2.89 -14.48
CA SER A 60 -8.38 3.81 -15.27
C SER A 60 -9.39 3.03 -16.09
N LEU A 61 -10.67 3.32 -15.91
CA LEU A 61 -11.76 2.67 -16.65
C LEU A 61 -12.04 3.40 -17.96
N SER A 62 -12.61 2.69 -18.94
CA SER A 62 -12.94 3.23 -20.28
C SER A 62 -13.93 4.40 -20.26
N ASN A 63 -14.68 4.56 -19.20
CA ASN A 63 -15.58 5.71 -18.96
C ASN A 63 -14.87 6.94 -18.38
N GLY A 64 -13.54 6.91 -18.22
CA GLY A 64 -12.73 7.98 -17.65
C GLY A 64 -12.70 8.03 -16.11
N SER A 65 -13.42 7.14 -15.43
CA SER A 65 -13.30 7.03 -13.97
C SER A 65 -12.01 6.29 -13.57
N GLN A 66 -11.48 6.63 -12.41
CA GLN A 66 -10.28 6.01 -11.85
C GLN A 66 -10.61 5.35 -10.52
N THR A 67 -9.99 4.22 -10.26
CA THR A 67 -10.06 3.52 -8.97
C THR A 67 -8.65 3.35 -8.42
N ILE A 68 -8.42 3.78 -7.20
CA ILE A 68 -7.17 3.53 -6.50
C ILE A 68 -7.22 2.10 -5.97
N LEU A 69 -6.36 1.25 -6.51
CA LEU A 69 -6.24 -0.14 -6.07
C LEU A 69 -5.39 -0.25 -4.82
N GLU A 70 -4.33 0.57 -4.74
CA GLU A 70 -3.39 0.52 -3.63
C GLU A 70 -2.67 1.85 -3.43
N HIS A 71 -2.38 2.19 -2.17
CA HIS A 71 -1.48 3.26 -1.78
C HIS A 71 -0.17 2.67 -1.27
N LEU A 72 0.93 3.12 -1.87
CA LEU A 72 2.27 2.70 -1.52
C LEU A 72 2.99 3.80 -0.72
N LYS A 73 3.63 3.39 0.37
CA LYS A 73 4.40 4.21 1.29
C LYS A 73 5.85 3.73 1.35
N PRO A 74 6.75 4.49 1.99
CA PRO A 74 8.11 4.02 2.21
C PRO A 74 8.16 2.62 2.85
N GLY A 75 8.95 1.73 2.26
CA GLY A 75 9.05 0.32 2.58
C GLY A 75 8.10 -0.60 1.80
N ASP A 76 7.10 -0.08 1.09
CA ASP A 76 6.18 -0.93 0.32
C ASP A 76 6.84 -1.42 -0.98
N LEU A 77 6.55 -2.68 -1.31
CA LEU A 77 6.97 -3.35 -2.54
C LEU A 77 5.89 -3.26 -3.60
N PHE A 78 6.32 -3.10 -4.84
CA PHE A 78 5.48 -3.29 -6.01
C PHE A 78 6.26 -3.99 -7.12
N GLY A 79 5.56 -4.45 -8.16
CA GLY A 79 6.19 -5.06 -9.33
C GLY A 79 5.32 -6.13 -9.96
N GLN A 80 5.76 -6.64 -11.10
CA GLN A 80 5.01 -7.63 -11.87
C GLN A 80 4.65 -8.89 -11.09
N MET A 81 5.52 -9.38 -10.20
CA MET A 81 5.24 -10.59 -9.42
C MET A 81 4.01 -10.49 -8.54
N PHE A 82 3.58 -9.26 -8.19
CA PHE A 82 2.37 -9.02 -7.40
C PHE A 82 1.13 -8.82 -8.27
N TYR A 83 1.31 -8.54 -9.55
CA TYR A 83 0.27 -8.17 -10.49
C TYR A 83 0.30 -9.01 -11.78
N TYR A 84 0.86 -10.22 -11.72
CA TYR A 84 0.96 -11.10 -12.87
C TYR A 84 -0.43 -11.65 -13.23
N HIS A 85 -1.07 -11.13 -14.25
CA HIS A 85 -1.95 -11.78 -15.23
C HIS A 85 -2.67 -10.81 -16.16
N ALA A 86 -2.74 -11.28 -17.40
CA ALA A 86 -3.55 -10.93 -18.58
C ALA A 86 -4.62 -9.82 -18.45
N ASN A 87 -4.65 -8.90 -19.39
CA ASN A 87 -5.61 -7.78 -19.55
C ASN A 87 -5.50 -6.66 -18.50
N ARG A 88 -4.29 -6.17 -18.24
CA ARG A 88 -4.08 -5.01 -17.39
C ARG A 88 -3.80 -3.73 -18.18
N GLU A 89 -4.42 -3.63 -19.32
CA GLU A 89 -4.60 -2.36 -19.97
C GLU A 89 -5.18 -1.39 -18.94
N ASN A 90 -4.54 -0.23 -18.79
CA ASN A 90 -4.99 0.85 -17.93
C ASN A 90 -4.70 0.74 -16.41
N ILE A 91 -3.79 -0.12 -15.96
CA ILE A 91 -3.26 -0.06 -14.60
C ILE A 91 -1.89 0.63 -14.62
N THR A 92 -1.79 1.72 -13.88
CA THR A 92 -0.57 2.52 -13.75
C THR A 92 -0.15 2.63 -12.29
N LEU A 93 1.15 2.78 -12.08
CA LEU A 93 1.69 3.29 -10.81
C LEU A 93 2.05 4.75 -11.02
N GLU A 94 1.49 5.63 -10.21
CA GLU A 94 1.67 7.07 -10.27
C GLU A 94 2.19 7.61 -8.93
N ALA A 95 3.13 8.53 -8.99
CA ALA A 95 3.65 9.24 -7.82
C ALA A 95 2.58 10.21 -7.27
N SER A 96 1.97 9.90 -6.15
CA SER A 96 1.02 10.80 -5.48
C SER A 96 1.70 11.98 -4.79
N LYS A 97 2.98 11.82 -4.44
CA LYS A 97 3.91 12.86 -4.00
C LYS A 97 5.26 12.63 -4.67
N LYS A 98 6.16 13.62 -4.62
CA LYS A 98 7.55 13.38 -5.02
C LYS A 98 8.06 12.14 -4.29
N CYS A 99 8.53 11.16 -5.03
CA CYS A 99 8.97 9.89 -4.46
C CYS A 99 10.27 9.40 -5.09
N THR A 100 10.98 8.57 -4.36
CA THR A 100 12.17 7.86 -4.81
C THR A 100 11.90 6.38 -4.73
N ILE A 101 12.12 5.70 -5.85
CA ILE A 101 11.91 4.25 -6.01
C ILE A 101 13.26 3.58 -6.19
N ARG A 102 13.49 2.52 -5.44
CA ARG A 102 14.59 1.58 -5.69
C ARG A 102 14.07 0.41 -6.49
N TYR A 103 14.76 0.10 -7.57
CA TYR A 103 14.50 -1.08 -8.40
C TYR A 103 15.50 -2.18 -8.11
N ILE A 104 15.03 -3.41 -8.09
CA ILE A 104 15.82 -4.61 -7.86
C ILE A 104 15.46 -5.64 -8.93
N ASP A 105 16.47 -6.26 -9.54
CA ASP A 105 16.25 -7.34 -10.48
C ASP A 105 15.75 -8.60 -9.73
N TYR A 106 14.50 -8.98 -10.02
CA TYR A 106 13.86 -10.16 -9.44
C TYR A 106 14.67 -11.45 -9.66
N GLN A 107 15.29 -11.59 -10.82
CA GLN A 107 16.07 -12.79 -11.15
C GLN A 107 17.25 -13.00 -10.21
N HIS A 108 17.83 -11.91 -9.72
CA HIS A 108 18.91 -11.95 -8.75
C HIS A 108 18.45 -12.31 -7.33
N ILE A 109 17.18 -12.05 -7.00
CA ILE A 109 16.60 -12.45 -5.72
C ILE A 109 16.33 -13.96 -5.71
N VAL A 110 15.80 -14.52 -6.80
CA VAL A 110 15.39 -15.94 -6.88
C VAL A 110 16.57 -16.87 -7.15
N LYS A 111 17.57 -16.43 -7.94
CA LYS A 111 18.76 -17.23 -8.21
C LYS A 111 19.69 -17.19 -7.01
N ARG A 112 20.03 -18.36 -6.47
CA ARG A 112 21.06 -18.45 -5.41
C ARG A 112 22.35 -17.78 -5.89
N CYS A 113 22.83 -16.83 -5.12
CA CYS A 113 24.17 -16.30 -5.30
C CYS A 113 25.21 -17.42 -5.18
N ILE A 114 26.18 -17.48 -6.09
CA ILE A 114 27.27 -18.47 -6.09
C ILE A 114 28.03 -18.45 -4.74
N LYS A 115 28.02 -17.31 -4.04
CA LYS A 115 28.68 -17.13 -2.75
C LYS A 115 27.89 -17.62 -1.54
N SER A 116 26.69 -18.22 -1.72
CA SER A 116 25.83 -18.76 -0.64
C SER A 116 25.76 -17.83 0.59
N CYS A 117 25.55 -16.54 0.39
CA CYS A 117 25.57 -15.61 1.51
C CYS A 117 24.41 -15.88 2.47
N GLN A 118 24.71 -15.91 3.75
CA GLN A 118 23.77 -16.13 4.84
C GLN A 118 22.58 -15.13 4.79
N HIS A 119 22.84 -13.94 4.28
CA HIS A 119 21.87 -12.84 4.18
C HIS A 119 20.83 -13.04 3.10
N HIS A 120 21.09 -13.87 2.08
CA HIS A 120 20.11 -14.17 1.04
C HIS A 120 18.86 -14.87 1.62
N SER A 121 19.05 -15.80 2.54
CA SER A 121 17.94 -16.48 3.24
C SER A 121 17.13 -15.49 4.08
N GLN A 122 17.80 -14.54 4.75
CA GLN A 122 17.12 -13.49 5.52
C GLN A 122 16.32 -12.57 4.61
N LEU A 123 16.87 -12.15 3.47
CA LEU A 123 16.17 -11.31 2.50
C LEU A 123 14.91 -12.02 1.97
N VAL A 124 15.02 -13.29 1.56
CA VAL A 124 13.88 -14.08 1.09
C VAL A 124 12.80 -14.20 2.17
N SER A 125 13.22 -14.43 3.43
CA SER A 125 12.30 -14.44 4.56
C SER A 125 11.60 -13.10 4.75
N ASN A 126 12.33 -11.98 4.64
CA ASN A 126 11.75 -10.65 4.75
C ASN A 126 10.74 -10.38 3.63
N ILE A 127 11.06 -10.75 2.38
CA ILE A 127 10.13 -10.63 1.25
C ILE A 127 8.86 -11.44 1.53
N LEU A 128 8.98 -12.68 2.02
CA LEU A 128 7.83 -13.51 2.34
C LEU A 128 6.93 -12.86 3.41
N MET A 129 7.53 -12.26 4.45
CA MET A 129 6.79 -11.52 5.46
C MET A 129 6.09 -10.28 4.87
N MET A 130 6.77 -9.53 4.00
CA MET A 130 6.18 -8.37 3.32
C MET A 130 5.02 -8.77 2.40
N VAL A 131 5.12 -9.90 1.70
CA VAL A 131 4.01 -10.46 0.90
C VAL A 131 2.85 -10.88 1.80
N SER A 132 3.13 -11.45 2.96
CA SER A 132 2.10 -11.83 3.94
C SER A 132 1.35 -10.60 4.47
N ASP A 133 2.10 -9.53 4.85
CA ASP A 133 1.49 -8.26 5.28
C ASP A 133 0.60 -7.67 4.18
N LYS A 134 1.09 -7.67 2.94
CA LYS A 134 0.33 -7.19 1.78
C LYS A 134 -0.95 -8.00 1.55
N THR A 135 -0.88 -9.31 1.70
CA THR A 135 -2.05 -10.19 1.60
C THR A 135 -3.06 -9.86 2.69
N GLN A 136 -2.61 -9.61 3.91
CA GLN A 136 -3.48 -9.20 5.01
C GLN A 136 -4.17 -7.84 4.70
N ASP A 137 -3.42 -6.84 4.22
CA ASP A 137 -3.99 -5.53 3.84
C ASP A 137 -5.07 -5.68 2.74
N ILE A 138 -4.87 -6.59 1.76
CA ILE A 138 -5.84 -6.89 0.72
C ILE A 138 -7.10 -7.56 1.31
N CYS A 139 -6.95 -8.51 2.22
CA CYS A 139 -8.08 -9.18 2.88
C CYS A 139 -8.91 -8.18 3.70
N GLU A 140 -8.28 -7.31 4.46
CA GLU A 140 -8.95 -6.27 5.25
C GLU A 140 -9.68 -5.25 4.34
N HIS A 141 -9.07 -4.87 3.22
CA HIS A 141 -9.72 -4.01 2.23
C HIS A 141 -10.94 -4.71 1.62
N LEU A 142 -10.78 -5.97 1.21
CA LEU A 142 -11.88 -6.76 0.67
C LEU A 142 -13.03 -6.89 1.67
N GLU A 143 -12.73 -7.13 2.96
CA GLU A 143 -13.73 -7.18 4.02
C GLU A 143 -14.52 -5.88 4.10
N ALA A 144 -13.83 -4.73 4.09
CA ALA A 144 -14.48 -3.42 4.15
C ALA A 144 -15.37 -3.15 2.91
N VAL A 145 -14.85 -3.38 1.69
CA VAL A 145 -15.63 -3.09 0.46
C VAL A 145 -16.77 -4.07 0.22
N SER A 146 -16.71 -5.27 0.78
CA SER A 146 -17.76 -6.28 0.67
C SER A 146 -18.96 -6.01 1.56
N GLN A 147 -18.88 -5.07 2.48
CA GLN A 147 -20.02 -4.69 3.32
C GLN A 147 -21.15 -4.09 2.47
N ARG A 148 -22.38 -4.32 2.88
CA ARG A 148 -23.58 -3.93 2.11
C ARG A 148 -23.88 -2.44 2.19
N SER A 149 -23.73 -1.85 3.37
CA SER A 149 -24.06 -0.43 3.58
C SER A 149 -22.79 0.44 3.64
N ILE A 150 -22.92 1.71 3.29
CA ILE A 150 -21.84 2.70 3.42
C ILE A 150 -21.37 2.78 4.88
N ARG A 151 -22.30 2.71 5.83
CA ARG A 151 -22.01 2.70 7.26
C ARG A 151 -21.11 1.54 7.65
N ASP A 152 -21.50 0.33 7.25
CA ASP A 152 -20.75 -0.87 7.60
C ASP A 152 -19.36 -0.86 6.95
N LYS A 153 -19.23 -0.40 5.69
CA LYS A 153 -17.93 -0.20 5.02
C LYS A 153 -17.03 0.73 5.82
N LEU A 154 -17.56 1.86 6.23
CA LEU A 154 -16.81 2.86 7.02
C LEU A 154 -16.43 2.31 8.40
N MET A 155 -17.36 1.67 9.09
CA MET A 155 -17.09 1.10 10.43
C MET A 155 -16.06 0.00 10.36
N THR A 156 -16.19 -0.97 9.44
CA THR A 156 -15.19 -2.04 9.25
C THR A 156 -13.79 -1.47 8.98
N TYR A 157 -13.69 -0.48 8.10
CA TYR A 157 -12.40 0.18 7.82
C TYR A 157 -11.85 0.92 9.05
N PHE A 158 -12.68 1.64 9.79
CA PHE A 158 -12.26 2.37 11.00
C PHE A 158 -11.85 1.42 12.12
N GLU A 159 -12.56 0.31 12.31
CA GLU A 159 -12.22 -0.72 13.29
C GLU A 159 -10.88 -1.38 12.97
N THR A 160 -10.61 -1.65 11.70
CA THR A 160 -9.30 -2.12 11.23
C THR A 160 -8.20 -1.13 11.59
N LEU A 161 -8.38 0.17 11.30
CA LEU A 161 -7.40 1.20 11.66
C LEU A 161 -7.24 1.33 13.18
N SER A 162 -8.33 1.27 13.93
CA SER A 162 -8.31 1.29 15.41
C SER A 162 -7.49 0.14 15.97
N SER A 163 -7.67 -1.06 15.44
CA SER A 163 -6.94 -2.27 15.83
C SER A 163 -5.45 -2.16 15.48
N LYS A 164 -5.11 -1.74 14.26
CA LYS A 164 -3.71 -1.53 13.83
C LYS A 164 -2.98 -0.48 14.66
N ASN A 165 -3.67 0.57 15.09
CA ASN A 165 -3.08 1.62 15.92
C ASN A 165 -3.17 1.32 17.42
N ASN A 166 -3.84 0.24 17.82
CA ASN A 166 -4.16 -0.09 19.21
C ASN A 166 -4.77 1.12 19.96
N SER A 167 -5.62 1.87 19.26
CA SER A 167 -6.22 3.12 19.73
C SER A 167 -7.57 3.37 19.08
N ASN A 168 -8.54 3.85 19.84
CA ASN A 168 -9.82 4.30 19.27
C ASN A 168 -9.69 5.61 18.47
N THR A 169 -8.57 6.31 18.59
CA THR A 169 -8.27 7.54 17.84
C THR A 169 -7.10 7.29 16.90
N PHE A 170 -7.30 7.56 15.61
CA PHE A 170 -6.31 7.33 14.56
C PHE A 170 -6.48 8.37 13.44
N THR A 171 -5.46 8.48 12.60
CA THR A 171 -5.49 9.35 11.42
C THR A 171 -5.74 8.52 10.17
N ILE A 172 -6.76 8.88 9.38
CA ILE A 172 -6.99 8.30 8.06
C ILE A 172 -5.82 8.68 7.14
N PRO A 173 -5.16 7.71 6.48
CA PRO A 173 -4.01 7.98 5.61
C PRO A 173 -4.41 8.70 4.31
N PHE A 174 -5.70 8.74 4.00
CA PHE A 174 -6.28 9.28 2.79
C PHE A 174 -6.89 10.67 2.98
N THR A 175 -7.07 11.39 1.87
CA THR A 175 -8.07 12.47 1.82
C THR A 175 -9.48 11.84 1.86
N MET A 176 -10.51 12.62 2.20
CA MET A 176 -11.88 12.09 2.18
C MET A 176 -12.31 11.66 0.77
N SER A 177 -11.81 12.31 -0.28
CA SER A 177 -12.07 11.88 -1.65
C SER A 177 -11.44 10.51 -1.91
N SER A 178 -10.13 10.38 -1.63
CA SER A 178 -9.41 9.11 -1.82
C SER A 178 -9.97 7.97 -0.95
N LEU A 179 -10.53 8.28 0.22
CA LEU A 179 -11.20 7.27 1.05
C LEU A 179 -12.48 6.77 0.38
N ALA A 180 -13.26 7.66 -0.24
CA ALA A 180 -14.46 7.26 -0.97
C ALA A 180 -14.10 6.35 -2.16
N ASP A 181 -13.07 6.71 -2.92
CA ASP A 181 -12.55 5.89 -4.02
C ASP A 181 -12.04 4.53 -3.52
N TYR A 182 -11.27 4.53 -2.42
CA TYR A 182 -10.73 3.31 -1.81
C TYR A 182 -11.84 2.36 -1.34
N LEU A 183 -12.91 2.86 -0.73
CA LEU A 183 -14.05 2.04 -0.28
C LEU A 183 -15.12 1.80 -1.35
N SER A 184 -14.90 2.29 -2.58
CA SER A 184 -15.88 2.21 -3.68
C SER A 184 -17.24 2.78 -3.25
N ILE A 185 -17.24 4.02 -2.76
CA ILE A 185 -18.44 4.74 -2.26
C ILE A 185 -18.55 6.08 -3.00
N ASP A 186 -19.78 6.48 -3.37
CA ASP A 186 -20.02 7.85 -3.82
C ASP A 186 -19.64 8.85 -2.72
N ARG A 187 -18.82 9.85 -3.08
CA ARG A 187 -18.30 10.85 -2.14
C ARG A 187 -19.37 11.61 -1.38
N SER A 188 -20.46 11.99 -2.05
CA SER A 188 -21.55 12.77 -1.44
C SER A 188 -22.38 11.90 -0.50
N ALA A 189 -22.57 10.62 -0.86
CA ALA A 189 -23.24 9.63 -0.01
C ALA A 189 -22.42 9.30 1.23
N MET A 190 -21.09 9.15 1.07
CA MET A 190 -20.18 8.96 2.20
C MET A 190 -20.20 10.15 3.16
N SER A 191 -20.15 11.38 2.65
CA SER A 191 -20.18 12.59 3.48
C SER A 191 -21.47 12.68 4.30
N ARG A 192 -22.60 12.36 3.70
CA ARG A 192 -23.90 12.34 4.39
C ARG A 192 -23.94 11.28 5.50
N GLU A 193 -23.40 10.09 5.22
CA GLU A 193 -23.39 9.01 6.21
C GLU A 193 -22.45 9.31 7.38
N LEU A 194 -21.26 9.88 7.11
CA LEU A 194 -20.35 10.35 8.15
C LEU A 194 -20.99 11.42 9.05
N GLY A 195 -21.81 12.32 8.45
CA GLY A 195 -22.60 13.27 9.21
C GLY A 195 -23.55 12.59 10.20
N LYS A 196 -24.35 11.63 9.73
CA LYS A 196 -25.27 10.84 10.58
C LYS A 196 -24.54 10.11 11.69
N MET A 197 -23.44 9.42 11.38
CA MET A 197 -22.64 8.70 12.35
C MET A 197 -22.07 9.63 13.45
N LYS A 198 -21.73 10.88 13.10
CA LYS A 198 -21.34 11.92 14.07
C LYS A 198 -22.52 12.34 14.95
N ASP A 199 -23.67 12.61 14.36
CA ASP A 199 -24.88 13.05 15.07
C ASP A 199 -25.39 11.98 16.03
N GLU A 200 -25.23 10.71 15.67
CA GLU A 200 -25.52 9.55 16.52
C GLU A 200 -24.44 9.29 17.60
N GLY A 201 -23.33 10.03 17.56
CA GLY A 201 -22.26 9.88 18.54
C GLY A 201 -21.40 8.62 18.34
N LEU A 202 -21.52 7.93 17.23
CA LEU A 202 -20.72 6.71 16.91
C LEU A 202 -19.25 7.04 16.66
N ILE A 203 -19.00 8.18 16.04
CA ILE A 203 -17.66 8.65 15.68
C ILE A 203 -17.51 10.14 15.95
N TYR A 204 -16.27 10.56 16.17
CA TYR A 204 -15.87 11.95 16.09
C TYR A 204 -14.81 12.12 15.00
N ILE A 205 -14.95 13.14 14.13
CA ILE A 205 -14.02 13.39 13.04
C ILE A 205 -13.58 14.86 13.06
N LYS A 206 -12.27 15.06 13.09
CA LYS A 206 -11.64 16.38 12.92
C LYS A 206 -10.58 16.30 11.81
N LYS A 207 -10.87 16.87 10.65
CA LYS A 207 -10.04 16.70 9.43
C LYS A 207 -9.92 15.21 9.06
N ARG A 208 -8.75 14.60 9.28
CA ARG A 208 -8.47 13.19 9.02
C ARG A 208 -8.34 12.35 10.29
N GLU A 209 -8.42 12.99 11.45
CA GLU A 209 -8.41 12.29 12.73
C GLU A 209 -9.82 11.79 13.04
N VAL A 210 -9.93 10.51 13.32
CA VAL A 210 -11.18 9.82 13.65
C VAL A 210 -11.04 9.18 15.01
N THR A 211 -12.08 9.34 15.83
CA THR A 211 -12.24 8.61 17.07
C THR A 211 -13.51 7.78 17.00
N ILE A 212 -13.44 6.49 17.27
CA ILE A 212 -14.60 5.59 17.37
C ILE A 212 -15.05 5.59 18.83
N ASN A 213 -16.33 5.87 19.04
CA ASN A 213 -16.95 5.72 20.35
C ASN A 213 -17.49 4.28 20.46
N ARG A 214 -16.74 3.41 21.13
CA ARG A 214 -17.27 2.08 21.48
C ARG A 214 -18.28 2.25 22.60
N PHE A 215 -19.56 2.06 22.29
CA PHE A 215 -20.55 1.86 23.37
C PHE A 215 -20.13 0.61 24.15
N LYS A 216 -19.92 0.77 25.44
CA LYS A 216 -19.69 -0.35 26.37
C LYS A 216 -20.96 -1.21 26.49
#